data_176fe85c9c5b2e845d0bf6277e776c0b
#
_entry.id   176fe85c9c5b2e845d0bf6277e776c0b
#
_cell.length_a   1.000
_cell.length_b   1.000
_cell.length_c   1.000
_cell.angle_alpha   90.00
_cell.angle_beta   90.00
_cell.angle_gamma   90.00
#
_symmetry.space_group_name_H-M   'P 1'
#
loop_
_entity.id
_entity.type
_entity.pdbx_description
1 polymer ?
#
loop_
_entity_poly.entity_id
_entity_poly.type
_entity_poly.pdbx_seq_one_letter_code
_entity_poly.pdbx_strand_id
1 'polypeptide(L)'
;PKVAWQRWFKKSVIQSCTQLFGAEKFIKDHPERLFVDKECSVNLPIKIDNSFNFHLVAVTNNISDPAISYFDKIEKGSSATLVNIFPLNAHQCLENPFCVGDVYPDKTFVHILDETALKLLLTELNTATDFIGYLNEKERVVRERTLLVSAGEEETLAAYIMGDKTIISKEIIGNDQGMTIPEGEWKNYKTTFNYQYQLSMKKGSVFWDNLIHNFSTSILSANVGFFSEIEFSTHELGVRELAKESRQSRYYLSKNFKEKLKTTQPHLRTSRMVESIDEPGKFYLFLFFPNDSKLSYSDYRIQRISY
;
A
#
# COMPACT_ATOMS: atom_id res chain seq x y z
N PRO A 1 24.81 24.38 -3.24
CA PRO A 1 23.82 23.32 -2.97
C PRO A 1 22.90 23.70 -1.81
N LYS A 2 23.42 24.15 -0.66
CA LYS A 2 22.65 24.40 0.58
C LYS A 2 21.47 25.37 0.40
N VAL A 3 21.68 26.54 -0.24
CA VAL A 3 20.61 27.55 -0.44
C VAL A 3 19.49 26.99 -1.35
N ALA A 4 19.86 26.26 -2.41
CA ALA A 4 18.89 25.63 -3.30
C ALA A 4 18.09 24.54 -2.56
N TRP A 5 18.77 23.72 -1.76
CA TRP A 5 18.15 22.73 -0.89
C TRP A 5 17.16 23.36 0.10
N GLN A 6 17.56 24.42 0.80
CA GLN A 6 16.70 25.10 1.78
C GLN A 6 15.42 25.66 1.13
N ARG A 7 15.53 26.23 -0.08
CA ARG A 7 14.37 26.74 -0.83
C ARG A 7 13.45 25.60 -1.25
N TRP A 8 14.04 24.53 -1.79
CA TRP A 8 13.29 23.36 -2.20
C TRP A 8 12.60 22.70 -0.99
N PHE A 9 13.32 22.45 0.10
CA PHE A 9 12.79 21.81 1.30
C PHE A 9 11.61 22.60 1.91
N LYS A 10 11.75 23.93 2.02
CA LYS A 10 10.67 24.80 2.49
C LYS A 10 9.42 24.68 1.62
N LYS A 11 9.58 24.70 0.29
CA LYS A 11 8.47 24.67 -0.65
C LYS A 11 7.86 23.27 -0.80
N SER A 12 8.70 22.25 -0.92
CA SER A 12 8.25 20.89 -1.24
C SER A 12 7.91 20.06 0.00
N VAL A 13 8.59 20.28 1.13
CA VAL A 13 8.37 19.48 2.34
C VAL A 13 7.55 20.24 3.37
N ILE A 14 8.04 21.39 3.86
CA ILE A 14 7.37 22.10 4.96
C ILE A 14 5.97 22.57 4.54
N GLN A 15 5.82 23.10 3.35
CA GLN A 15 4.51 23.53 2.84
C GLN A 15 3.57 22.35 2.64
N SER A 16 4.04 21.22 2.12
CA SER A 16 3.24 19.99 1.97
C SER A 16 2.79 19.44 3.33
N CYS A 17 3.67 19.38 4.32
CA CYS A 17 3.30 18.99 5.67
C CYS A 17 2.19 19.89 6.23
N THR A 18 2.30 21.22 6.06
CA THR A 18 1.28 22.18 6.51
C THR A 18 -0.07 21.91 5.84
N GLN A 19 -0.07 21.64 4.53
CA GLN A 19 -1.30 21.31 3.79
C GLN A 19 -1.91 19.99 4.25
N LEU A 20 -1.10 18.96 4.47
CA LEU A 20 -1.54 17.65 4.95
C LEU A 20 -2.17 17.74 6.34
N PHE A 21 -1.56 18.47 7.28
CA PHE A 21 -2.15 18.70 8.60
C PHE A 21 -3.47 19.47 8.53
N GLY A 22 -3.55 20.44 7.61
CA GLY A 22 -4.79 21.17 7.36
C GLY A 22 -5.89 20.25 6.81
N ALA A 23 -5.57 19.37 5.87
CA ALA A 23 -6.49 18.41 5.28
C ALA A 23 -6.94 17.36 6.33
N GLU A 24 -6.00 16.80 7.10
CA GLU A 24 -6.33 15.88 8.19
C GLU A 24 -7.30 16.50 9.18
N LYS A 25 -7.00 17.71 9.63
CA LYS A 25 -7.87 18.44 10.55
C LYS A 25 -9.25 18.68 9.93
N PHE A 26 -9.31 19.14 8.67
CA PHE A 26 -10.58 19.38 7.99
C PHE A 26 -11.43 18.11 7.87
N ILE A 27 -10.83 16.98 7.53
CA ILE A 27 -11.54 15.69 7.41
C ILE A 27 -12.10 15.25 8.77
N LYS A 28 -11.33 15.43 9.85
CA LYS A 28 -11.75 15.07 11.21
C LYS A 28 -12.86 15.99 11.73
N ASP A 29 -12.77 17.29 11.45
CA ASP A 29 -13.71 18.29 11.97
C ASP A 29 -15.01 18.36 11.15
N HIS A 30 -14.95 17.98 9.84
CA HIS A 30 -16.05 18.14 8.89
C HIS A 30 -16.23 16.92 7.96
N PRO A 31 -16.41 15.70 8.51
CA PRO A 31 -16.56 14.48 7.71
C PRO A 31 -17.78 14.53 6.78
N GLU A 32 -18.82 15.29 7.14
CA GLU A 32 -20.03 15.50 6.33
C GLU A 32 -19.78 16.34 5.07
N ARG A 33 -18.64 17.02 4.97
CA ARG A 33 -18.26 17.88 3.83
C ARG A 33 -17.30 17.18 2.86
N LEU A 34 -17.30 15.87 2.85
CA LEU A 34 -16.52 15.07 1.91
C LEU A 34 -17.43 14.58 0.78
N PHE A 35 -17.03 14.84 -0.45
CA PHE A 35 -17.79 14.55 -1.64
C PHE A 35 -16.98 13.69 -2.60
N VAL A 36 -17.67 12.89 -3.44
CA VAL A 36 -17.04 12.07 -4.48
C VAL A 36 -16.90 12.80 -5.81
N ASP A 37 -17.59 13.94 -5.96
CA ASP A 37 -17.64 14.76 -7.16
C ASP A 37 -17.17 16.19 -6.89
N LYS A 38 -16.72 16.86 -7.95
CA LYS A 38 -16.23 18.25 -7.87
C LYS A 38 -17.33 19.26 -7.59
N GLU A 39 -18.54 18.94 -7.99
CA GLU A 39 -19.75 19.75 -7.83
C GLU A 39 -20.29 19.70 -6.40
N CYS A 40 -19.68 18.88 -5.53
CA CYS A 40 -20.12 18.66 -4.14
C CYS A 40 -21.60 18.26 -4.03
N SER A 41 -22.08 17.47 -4.97
CA SER A 41 -23.48 17.05 -5.06
C SER A 41 -23.73 15.67 -4.44
N VAL A 42 -22.70 14.82 -4.37
CA VAL A 42 -22.77 13.47 -3.83
C VAL A 42 -21.80 13.30 -2.67
N ASN A 43 -22.33 13.11 -1.48
CA ASN A 43 -21.51 12.89 -0.29
C ASN A 43 -20.72 11.59 -0.40
N LEU A 44 -19.52 11.56 0.20
CA LEU A 44 -18.72 10.35 0.34
C LEU A 44 -19.55 9.28 1.08
N PRO A 45 -19.81 8.09 0.48
CA PRO A 45 -20.65 7.06 1.07
C PRO A 45 -19.95 6.27 2.21
N ILE A 46 -18.86 6.82 2.76
CA ILE A 46 -18.07 6.22 3.83
C ILE A 46 -18.20 7.12 5.05
N LYS A 47 -18.69 6.55 6.15
CA LYS A 47 -18.76 7.26 7.43
C LYS A 47 -17.37 7.29 8.05
N ILE A 48 -16.76 8.46 8.11
CA ILE A 48 -15.48 8.67 8.79
C ILE A 48 -15.74 8.94 10.26
N ASP A 49 -15.10 8.19 11.12
CA ASP A 49 -15.17 8.31 12.57
C ASP A 49 -13.76 8.19 13.20
N ASN A 50 -13.68 8.15 14.50
CA ASN A 50 -12.42 8.10 15.24
C ASN A 50 -11.62 6.79 15.08
N SER A 51 -12.17 5.77 14.39
CA SER A 51 -11.45 4.52 14.09
C SER A 51 -10.56 4.64 12.85
N PHE A 52 -10.70 5.72 12.07
CA PHE A 52 -9.89 5.94 10.88
C PHE A 52 -8.47 6.39 11.24
N ASN A 53 -7.49 5.67 10.70
CA ASN A 53 -6.09 6.07 10.76
C ASN A 53 -5.74 6.91 9.53
N PHE A 54 -4.98 7.98 9.74
CA PHE A 54 -4.52 8.87 8.68
C PHE A 54 -3.04 8.61 8.40
N HIS A 55 -2.72 8.28 7.17
CA HIS A 55 -1.36 8.18 6.67
C HIS A 55 -1.05 9.39 5.81
N LEU A 56 -0.23 10.29 6.33
CA LEU A 56 0.15 11.50 5.62
C LEU A 56 1.38 11.22 4.75
N VAL A 57 1.23 11.39 3.43
CA VAL A 57 2.30 11.13 2.47
C VAL A 57 2.57 12.39 1.66
N ALA A 58 3.75 12.97 1.81
CA ALA A 58 4.25 14.08 1.02
C ALA A 58 5.13 13.54 -0.11
N VAL A 59 4.70 13.71 -1.35
CA VAL A 59 5.46 13.29 -2.54
C VAL A 59 6.18 14.50 -3.12
N THR A 60 7.48 14.39 -3.26
CA THR A 60 8.34 15.44 -3.78
C THR A 60 8.91 15.04 -5.15
N ASN A 61 9.13 16.03 -6.02
CA ASN A 61 9.59 15.80 -7.38
C ASN A 61 10.89 16.55 -7.68
N ASN A 62 11.61 16.14 -8.71
CA ASN A 62 12.83 16.78 -9.23
C ASN A 62 13.97 16.84 -8.21
N ILE A 63 14.06 15.86 -7.32
CA ILE A 63 15.11 15.80 -6.30
C ILE A 63 16.09 14.64 -6.52
N SER A 64 15.68 13.57 -7.20
CA SER A 64 16.51 12.36 -7.38
C SER A 64 17.82 12.65 -8.09
N ASP A 65 17.80 13.30 -9.26
CA ASP A 65 19.03 13.62 -10.01
C ASP A 65 19.98 14.55 -9.22
N PRO A 66 19.52 15.63 -8.58
CA PRO A 66 20.35 16.43 -7.68
C PRO A 66 20.93 15.65 -6.51
N ALA A 67 20.18 14.70 -5.93
CA ALA A 67 20.65 13.87 -4.82
C ALA A 67 21.76 12.92 -5.28
N ILE A 68 21.57 12.19 -6.38
CA ILE A 68 22.62 11.37 -7.01
C ILE A 68 23.89 12.19 -7.23
N SER A 69 23.75 13.35 -7.91
CA SER A 69 24.89 14.21 -8.22
C SER A 69 25.62 14.76 -6.99
N TYR A 70 24.91 14.84 -5.87
CA TYR A 70 25.50 15.26 -4.59
C TYR A 70 26.23 14.12 -3.93
N PHE A 71 25.60 12.95 -3.79
CA PHE A 71 26.17 11.81 -3.07
C PHE A 71 27.26 11.09 -3.88
N ASP A 72 27.19 11.05 -5.23
CA ASP A 72 28.26 10.49 -6.08
C ASP A 72 29.62 11.20 -5.91
N LYS A 73 29.63 12.41 -5.38
CA LYS A 73 30.88 13.11 -5.02
C LYS A 73 31.50 12.57 -3.72
N ILE A 74 30.68 11.95 -2.90
CA ILE A 74 31.08 11.35 -1.61
C ILE A 74 31.37 9.86 -1.84
N GLU A 75 30.42 9.17 -2.44
CA GLU A 75 30.50 7.75 -2.79
C GLU A 75 29.77 7.47 -4.08
N LYS A 76 30.41 6.81 -5.03
CA LYS A 76 29.81 6.48 -6.34
C LYS A 76 28.76 5.42 -6.21
N GLY A 77 27.64 5.60 -6.92
CA GLY A 77 26.56 4.62 -7.02
C GLY A 77 25.39 4.89 -6.10
N SER A 78 25.22 6.14 -5.69
CA SER A 78 24.05 6.56 -4.90
C SER A 78 22.74 6.12 -5.52
N SER A 79 21.80 5.69 -4.68
CA SER A 79 20.49 5.16 -5.05
C SER A 79 19.53 6.18 -5.63
N ALA A 80 19.74 7.47 -5.44
CA ALA A 80 18.88 8.57 -5.82
C ALA A 80 17.70 8.86 -4.89
N THR A 81 17.41 8.05 -3.89
CA THR A 81 16.42 8.39 -2.88
C THR A 81 17.00 9.33 -1.82
N LEU A 82 16.12 10.04 -1.10
CA LEU A 82 16.54 10.89 0.02
C LEU A 82 17.06 10.04 1.18
N VAL A 83 18.17 10.43 1.78
CA VAL A 83 18.66 9.80 3.00
C VAL A 83 17.73 10.13 4.16
N ASN A 84 17.28 9.12 4.88
CA ASN A 84 16.43 9.26 6.05
C ASN A 84 17.29 9.33 7.33
N ILE A 85 17.26 10.48 8.01
CA ILE A 85 17.89 10.68 9.34
C ILE A 85 16.78 11.10 10.29
N PHE A 86 16.09 10.13 10.86
CA PHE A 86 14.84 10.32 11.59
C PHE A 86 14.92 11.22 12.83
N PRO A 87 16.03 11.30 13.58
CA PRO A 87 16.15 12.29 14.66
C PRO A 87 16.12 13.75 14.22
N LEU A 88 16.28 14.04 12.91
CA LEU A 88 16.25 15.43 12.41
C LEU A 88 14.83 15.95 12.32
N ASN A 89 14.58 17.11 12.95
CA ASN A 89 13.37 17.90 12.78
C ASN A 89 13.49 18.86 11.55
N ALA A 90 12.41 19.61 11.27
CA ALA A 90 12.34 20.53 10.12
C ALA A 90 13.53 21.51 10.03
N HIS A 91 13.95 22.08 11.16
CA HIS A 91 15.06 23.03 11.18
C HIS A 91 16.41 22.38 10.86
N GLN A 92 16.63 21.21 11.45
CA GLN A 92 17.86 20.43 11.22
C GLN A 92 17.95 19.90 9.79
N CYS A 93 16.83 19.45 9.20
CA CYS A 93 16.77 19.03 7.79
C CYS A 93 17.17 20.17 6.82
N LEU A 94 16.84 21.44 7.13
CA LEU A 94 17.27 22.59 6.31
C LEU A 94 18.78 22.73 6.24
N GLU A 95 19.50 22.29 7.24
CA GLU A 95 20.96 22.40 7.32
C GLU A 95 21.69 21.19 6.70
N ASN A 96 20.97 20.08 6.48
CA ASN A 96 21.50 18.82 5.96
C ASN A 96 20.93 18.53 4.56
N PRO A 97 21.62 18.90 3.46
CA PRO A 97 21.13 18.68 2.11
C PRO A 97 20.85 17.22 1.81
N PHE A 98 19.70 16.97 1.15
CA PHE A 98 19.21 15.66 0.72
C PHE A 98 18.93 14.67 1.88
N CYS A 99 18.84 15.18 3.11
CA CYS A 99 18.45 14.40 4.26
C CYS A 99 17.04 14.82 4.74
N VAL A 100 16.20 13.85 5.06
CA VAL A 100 14.88 14.04 5.64
C VAL A 100 14.77 13.29 6.95
N GLY A 101 13.94 13.80 7.86
CA GLY A 101 13.74 13.19 9.17
C GLY A 101 12.28 13.20 9.56
N ASP A 102 11.98 13.01 10.84
CA ASP A 102 10.67 13.25 11.41
C ASP A 102 10.46 14.77 11.58
N VAL A 103 9.95 15.39 10.52
CA VAL A 103 9.91 16.85 10.38
C VAL A 103 9.13 17.53 11.51
N TYR A 104 8.07 16.87 12.01
CA TYR A 104 7.21 17.37 13.08
C TYR A 104 6.88 16.24 14.09
N PRO A 105 7.79 15.94 15.02
CA PRO A 105 7.65 14.79 15.92
C PRO A 105 6.42 14.85 16.84
N ASP A 106 5.89 16.05 17.07
CA ASP A 106 4.70 16.28 17.90
C ASP A 106 3.36 16.21 17.15
N LYS A 107 3.40 15.89 15.84
CA LYS A 107 2.22 15.78 14.97
C LYS A 107 2.10 14.39 14.38
N THR A 108 1.02 14.15 13.62
CA THR A 108 0.87 12.94 12.79
C THR A 108 2.09 12.78 11.90
N PHE A 109 2.63 11.56 11.83
CA PHE A 109 3.83 11.29 11.05
C PHE A 109 3.59 11.57 9.56
N VAL A 110 4.54 12.26 8.91
CA VAL A 110 4.48 12.51 7.48
C VAL A 110 5.57 11.72 6.78
N HIS A 111 5.17 10.75 5.96
CA HIS A 111 6.07 10.03 5.08
C HIS A 111 6.50 10.95 3.94
N ILE A 112 7.76 11.31 3.89
CA ILE A 112 8.33 12.15 2.83
C ILE A 112 8.99 11.22 1.83
N LEU A 113 8.44 11.17 0.62
CA LEU A 113 8.91 10.30 -0.46
C LEU A 113 9.31 11.17 -1.66
N ASP A 114 10.41 10.84 -2.30
CA ASP A 114 10.68 11.35 -3.64
C ASP A 114 9.97 10.50 -4.72
N GLU A 115 10.05 10.95 -5.96
CA GLU A 115 9.40 10.27 -7.08
C GLU A 115 9.93 8.84 -7.31
N THR A 116 11.20 8.60 -7.02
CA THR A 116 11.84 7.27 -7.15
C THR A 116 11.37 6.34 -6.05
N ALA A 117 11.39 6.82 -4.81
CA ALA A 117 10.91 6.08 -3.65
C ALA A 117 9.42 5.70 -3.78
N LEU A 118 8.55 6.66 -4.15
CA LEU A 118 7.13 6.37 -4.34
C LEU A 118 6.91 5.32 -5.43
N LYS A 119 7.57 5.48 -6.59
CA LYS A 119 7.46 4.51 -7.68
C LYS A 119 7.89 3.12 -7.25
N LEU A 120 8.98 3.02 -6.50
CA LEU A 120 9.47 1.75 -5.96
C LEU A 120 8.44 1.13 -5.03
N LEU A 121 7.96 1.88 -4.03
CA LEU A 121 6.98 1.39 -3.06
C LEU A 121 5.70 0.90 -3.75
N LEU A 122 5.13 1.66 -4.68
CA LEU A 122 3.93 1.26 -5.43
C LEU A 122 4.17 0.06 -6.35
N THR A 123 5.40 -0.15 -6.80
CA THR A 123 5.76 -1.32 -7.61
C THR A 123 5.89 -2.57 -6.75
N GLU A 124 6.50 -2.45 -5.59
CA GLU A 124 6.79 -3.58 -4.72
C GLU A 124 5.62 -3.92 -3.78
N LEU A 125 4.97 -2.91 -3.21
CA LEU A 125 3.84 -3.00 -2.28
C LEU A 125 2.54 -2.58 -2.99
N ASN A 126 2.17 -3.31 -4.04
CA ASN A 126 1.10 -2.93 -4.97
C ASN A 126 -0.31 -3.38 -4.52
N THR A 127 -0.52 -3.57 -3.22
CA THR A 127 -1.85 -3.67 -2.60
C THR A 127 -1.97 -2.60 -1.51
N ALA A 128 -3.19 -2.14 -1.23
CA ALA A 128 -3.41 -1.17 -0.17
C ALA A 128 -2.91 -1.69 1.19
N THR A 129 -3.17 -2.95 1.49
CA THR A 129 -2.76 -3.60 2.74
C THR A 129 -1.25 -3.66 2.90
N ASP A 130 -0.51 -4.08 1.85
CA ASP A 130 0.96 -4.15 1.93
C ASP A 130 1.57 -2.74 2.04
N PHE A 131 1.04 -1.76 1.29
CA PHE A 131 1.53 -0.38 1.34
C PHE A 131 1.27 0.26 2.71
N ILE A 132 0.03 0.17 3.23
CA ILE A 132 -0.33 0.70 4.55
C ILE A 132 0.46 -0.02 5.65
N GLY A 133 0.64 -1.35 5.54
CA GLY A 133 1.45 -2.12 6.49
C GLY A 133 2.89 -1.60 6.58
N TYR A 134 3.50 -1.27 5.43
CA TYR A 134 4.82 -0.66 5.40
C TYR A 134 4.84 0.74 6.05
N LEU A 135 3.86 1.60 5.74
CA LEU A 135 3.78 2.93 6.35
C LEU A 135 3.65 2.85 7.87
N ASN A 136 2.77 1.96 8.36
CA ASN A 136 2.60 1.72 9.81
C ASN A 136 3.90 1.27 10.47
N GLU A 137 4.59 0.29 9.87
CA GLU A 137 5.82 -0.25 10.44
C GLU A 137 6.95 0.78 10.43
N LYS A 138 7.08 1.55 9.34
CA LYS A 138 8.05 2.66 9.27
C LYS A 138 7.78 3.70 10.36
N GLU A 139 6.53 4.16 10.51
CA GLU A 139 6.15 5.09 11.56
C GLU A 139 6.48 4.53 12.95
N ARG A 140 6.13 3.25 13.20
CA ARG A 140 6.40 2.58 14.48
C ARG A 140 7.88 2.64 14.84
N VAL A 141 8.77 2.17 13.95
CA VAL A 141 10.21 2.09 14.25
C VAL A 141 10.86 3.47 14.39
N VAL A 142 10.34 4.47 13.69
CA VAL A 142 10.80 5.86 13.82
C VAL A 142 10.35 6.46 15.15
N ARG A 143 9.07 6.32 15.50
CA ARG A 143 8.49 6.89 16.73
C ARG A 143 9.01 6.18 17.99
N GLU A 144 9.28 4.89 17.92
CA GLU A 144 9.95 4.12 18.97
C GLU A 144 11.46 4.41 19.03
N ARG A 145 12.02 5.21 18.12
CA ARG A 145 13.45 5.52 17.99
C ARG A 145 14.34 4.29 17.82
N THR A 146 13.80 3.23 17.27
CA THR A 146 14.54 2.00 16.96
C THR A 146 15.24 2.09 15.61
N LEU A 147 14.71 2.85 14.65
CA LEU A 147 15.37 3.21 13.40
C LEU A 147 15.83 4.66 13.46
N LEU A 148 17.14 4.90 13.38
CA LEU A 148 17.72 6.23 13.42
C LEU A 148 18.09 6.75 12.02
N VAL A 149 18.70 5.90 11.20
CA VAL A 149 19.20 6.27 9.88
C VAL A 149 18.88 5.17 8.87
N SER A 150 18.46 5.55 7.67
CA SER A 150 18.43 4.68 6.50
C SER A 150 19.02 5.40 5.31
N ALA A 151 19.90 4.74 4.56
CA ALA A 151 20.57 5.33 3.41
C ALA A 151 19.61 5.73 2.28
N GLY A 152 18.42 5.10 2.24
CA GLY A 152 17.36 5.44 1.30
C GLY A 152 16.06 4.71 1.65
N GLU A 153 14.97 5.07 0.97
CA GLU A 153 13.67 4.42 1.16
C GLU A 153 13.71 2.97 0.68
N GLU A 154 14.46 2.68 -0.38
CA GLU A 154 14.67 1.33 -0.91
C GLU A 154 15.34 0.41 0.10
N GLU A 155 16.25 0.93 0.90
CA GLU A 155 16.95 0.16 1.94
C GLU A 155 16.00 -0.18 3.09
N THR A 156 15.17 0.79 3.48
CA THR A 156 14.10 0.58 4.46
C THR A 156 13.09 -0.47 3.98
N LEU A 157 12.71 -0.41 2.69
CA LEU A 157 11.84 -1.39 2.07
C LEU A 157 12.46 -2.79 2.06
N ALA A 158 13.76 -2.90 1.72
CA ALA A 158 14.48 -4.16 1.74
C ALA A 158 14.44 -4.79 3.14
N ALA A 159 14.74 -4.01 4.17
CA ALA A 159 14.67 -4.46 5.56
C ALA A 159 13.26 -4.95 5.93
N TYR A 160 12.23 -4.20 5.56
CA TYR A 160 10.83 -4.58 5.80
C TYR A 160 10.45 -5.92 5.17
N ILE A 161 10.82 -6.12 3.91
CA ILE A 161 10.48 -7.35 3.19
C ILE A 161 11.29 -8.54 3.70
N MET A 162 12.58 -8.36 3.95
CA MET A 162 13.46 -9.42 4.48
C MET A 162 13.10 -9.79 5.92
N GLY A 163 12.60 -8.84 6.70
CA GLY A 163 12.13 -9.04 8.07
C GLY A 163 10.69 -9.52 8.19
N ASP A 164 10.11 -10.07 7.11
CA ASP A 164 8.72 -10.56 7.07
C ASP A 164 7.71 -9.51 7.56
N LYS A 165 7.73 -8.35 6.90
CA LYS A 165 6.90 -7.17 7.21
C LYS A 165 7.24 -6.48 8.54
N THR A 166 8.47 -6.67 9.00
CA THR A 166 9.02 -6.00 10.19
C THR A 166 10.37 -5.39 9.84
N ILE A 167 10.51 -4.07 9.95
CA ILE A 167 11.80 -3.40 9.65
C ILE A 167 12.85 -3.78 10.69
N ILE A 168 12.45 -3.78 11.96
CA ILE A 168 13.33 -4.09 13.09
C ILE A 168 12.52 -4.88 14.11
N SER A 169 12.99 -6.11 14.42
CA SER A 169 12.41 -6.90 15.50
C SER A 169 12.79 -6.31 16.86
N LYS A 170 11.80 -6.18 17.75
CA LYS A 170 12.03 -5.72 19.14
C LYS A 170 12.98 -6.61 19.93
N GLU A 171 13.12 -7.86 19.52
CA GLU A 171 13.99 -8.85 20.20
C GLU A 171 15.48 -8.61 19.94
N ILE A 172 15.81 -7.87 18.86
CA ILE A 172 17.20 -7.64 18.44
C ILE A 172 17.80 -6.41 19.10
N ILE A 173 16.96 -5.48 19.56
CA ILE A 173 17.42 -4.20 20.09
C ILE A 173 17.30 -4.21 21.62
N GLY A 174 18.45 -4.16 22.30
CA GLY A 174 18.49 -3.76 23.71
C GLY A 174 17.89 -2.35 23.86
N ASN A 175 17.29 -2.07 25.01
CA ASN A 175 16.41 -0.92 25.27
C ASN A 175 16.94 0.49 24.95
N ASP A 176 18.20 0.65 24.51
CA ASP A 176 18.86 1.95 24.30
C ASP A 176 19.65 2.08 22.97
N GLN A 177 19.49 1.16 22.01
CA GLN A 177 20.27 1.20 20.77
C GLN A 177 19.36 1.38 19.56
N GLY A 178 19.56 2.47 18.82
CA GLY A 178 18.93 2.67 17.52
C GLY A 178 19.77 2.02 16.39
N MET A 179 19.10 1.58 15.34
CA MET A 179 19.69 0.89 14.19
C MET A 179 19.88 1.83 13.01
N THR A 180 20.89 1.55 12.21
CA THR A 180 21.15 2.19 10.92
C THR A 180 21.06 1.13 9.83
N ILE A 181 20.32 1.44 8.75
CA ILE A 181 20.22 0.61 7.56
C ILE A 181 21.17 1.21 6.51
N PRO A 182 22.26 0.51 6.14
CA PRO A 182 23.25 1.02 5.18
C PRO A 182 22.72 0.92 3.74
N GLU A 183 23.44 1.55 2.82
CA GLU A 183 23.20 1.39 1.37
C GLU A 183 23.58 -0.02 0.91
N GLY A 184 22.82 -0.53 -0.08
CA GLY A 184 23.07 -1.80 -0.73
C GLY A 184 22.14 -2.94 -0.33
N GLU A 185 21.33 -2.80 0.71
CA GLU A 185 20.39 -3.84 1.14
C GLU A 185 19.35 -4.17 0.06
N TRP A 186 18.83 -3.15 -0.62
CA TRP A 186 17.92 -3.35 -1.75
C TRP A 186 18.56 -4.11 -2.92
N LYS A 187 19.80 -3.75 -3.25
CA LYS A 187 20.57 -4.43 -4.28
C LYS A 187 20.80 -5.90 -3.91
N ASN A 188 21.21 -6.16 -2.67
CA ASN A 188 21.41 -7.49 -2.14
C ASN A 188 20.11 -8.30 -2.17
N TYR A 189 19.00 -7.73 -1.69
CA TYR A 189 17.69 -8.37 -1.69
C TYR A 189 17.26 -8.83 -3.10
N LYS A 190 17.47 -8.02 -4.13
CA LYS A 190 17.14 -8.38 -5.52
C LYS A 190 17.87 -9.61 -6.06
N THR A 191 18.98 -10.01 -5.45
CA THR A 191 19.71 -11.23 -5.84
C THR A 191 19.19 -12.49 -5.15
N THR A 192 18.30 -12.36 -4.17
CA THR A 192 17.81 -13.48 -3.36
C THR A 192 16.72 -14.30 -4.07
N PHE A 193 16.57 -15.55 -3.63
CA PHE A 193 15.44 -16.40 -4.03
C PHE A 193 14.10 -15.78 -3.62
N ASN A 194 14.04 -15.13 -2.46
CA ASN A 194 12.82 -14.49 -1.95
C ASN A 194 12.31 -13.40 -2.90
N TYR A 195 13.19 -12.61 -3.50
CA TYR A 195 12.79 -11.63 -4.52
C TYR A 195 12.16 -12.31 -5.76
N GLN A 196 12.77 -13.37 -6.26
CA GLN A 196 12.23 -14.13 -7.41
C GLN A 196 10.86 -14.76 -7.06
N TYR A 197 10.72 -15.27 -5.85
CA TYR A 197 9.45 -15.78 -5.37
C TYR A 197 8.38 -14.69 -5.28
N GLN A 198 8.72 -13.51 -4.78
CA GLN A 198 7.81 -12.34 -4.75
C GLN A 198 7.35 -11.94 -6.15
N LEU A 199 8.26 -11.91 -7.13
CA LEU A 199 7.88 -11.65 -8.52
C LEU A 199 6.91 -12.70 -9.08
N SER A 200 7.10 -13.97 -8.72
CA SER A 200 6.18 -15.04 -9.12
C SER A 200 4.80 -14.91 -8.46
N MET A 201 4.74 -14.51 -7.19
CA MET A 201 3.49 -14.21 -6.49
C MET A 201 2.72 -13.06 -7.15
N LYS A 202 3.40 -11.97 -7.51
CA LYS A 202 2.79 -10.85 -8.25
C LYS A 202 2.13 -11.33 -9.53
N LYS A 203 2.83 -12.12 -10.34
CA LYS A 203 2.28 -12.69 -11.59
C LYS A 203 1.12 -13.65 -11.34
N GLY A 204 1.25 -14.48 -10.32
CA GLY A 204 0.24 -15.50 -9.99
C GLY A 204 -1.08 -14.92 -9.47
N SER A 205 -1.04 -13.73 -8.85
CA SER A 205 -2.18 -13.07 -8.23
C SER A 205 -2.99 -12.15 -9.15
N VAL A 206 -2.59 -11.94 -10.39
CA VAL A 206 -3.28 -11.05 -11.37
C VAL A 206 -4.77 -11.42 -11.53
N PHE A 207 -5.13 -12.70 -11.39
CA PHE A 207 -6.53 -13.10 -11.39
C PHE A 207 -7.37 -12.37 -10.34
N TRP A 208 -6.84 -12.22 -9.13
CA TRP A 208 -7.54 -11.53 -8.05
C TRP A 208 -7.67 -10.02 -8.30
N ASP A 209 -6.63 -9.41 -8.85
CA ASP A 209 -6.66 -8.00 -9.25
C ASP A 209 -7.71 -7.74 -10.33
N ASN A 210 -7.80 -8.64 -11.32
CA ASN A 210 -8.84 -8.59 -12.35
C ASN A 210 -10.23 -8.79 -11.78
N LEU A 211 -10.38 -9.64 -10.76
CA LEU A 211 -11.67 -9.84 -10.08
C LEU A 211 -12.13 -8.55 -9.40
N ILE A 212 -11.25 -7.90 -8.63
CA ILE A 212 -11.52 -6.60 -8.01
C ILE A 212 -11.89 -5.56 -9.07
N HIS A 213 -11.10 -5.46 -10.15
CA HIS A 213 -11.34 -4.51 -11.23
C HIS A 213 -12.73 -4.73 -11.88
N ASN A 214 -13.07 -5.96 -12.20
CA ASN A 214 -14.35 -6.30 -12.83
C ASN A 214 -15.53 -5.97 -11.93
N PHE A 215 -15.47 -6.29 -10.64
CA PHE A 215 -16.52 -5.93 -9.70
C PHE A 215 -16.64 -4.42 -9.52
N SER A 216 -15.53 -3.71 -9.37
CA SER A 216 -15.52 -2.25 -9.26
C SER A 216 -16.15 -1.60 -10.49
N THR A 217 -15.78 -2.04 -11.70
CA THR A 217 -16.33 -1.54 -12.96
C THR A 217 -17.84 -1.83 -13.07
N SER A 218 -18.26 -3.02 -12.66
CA SER A 218 -19.69 -3.38 -12.66
C SER A 218 -20.52 -2.50 -11.72
N ILE A 219 -19.97 -2.17 -10.55
CA ILE A 219 -20.62 -1.26 -9.58
C ILE A 219 -20.72 0.15 -10.17
N LEU A 220 -19.62 0.68 -10.70
CA LEU A 220 -19.56 2.03 -11.28
C LEU A 220 -20.47 2.20 -12.50
N SER A 221 -20.66 1.14 -13.29
CA SER A 221 -21.57 1.15 -14.45
C SER A 221 -23.03 0.80 -14.10
N ALA A 222 -23.37 0.69 -12.82
CA ALA A 222 -24.66 0.23 -12.32
C ALA A 222 -25.10 -1.14 -12.87
N ASN A 223 -24.16 -1.96 -13.32
CA ASN A 223 -24.41 -3.30 -13.85
C ASN A 223 -24.23 -4.37 -12.76
N VAL A 224 -24.87 -4.17 -11.62
CA VAL A 224 -24.68 -4.99 -10.41
C VAL A 224 -25.75 -6.05 -10.21
N GLY A 225 -26.51 -6.34 -11.22
CA GLY A 225 -27.34 -7.52 -11.20
C GLY A 225 -28.83 -7.34 -11.11
N PHE A 226 -29.50 -8.49 -11.27
CA PHE A 226 -30.93 -8.63 -11.53
C PHE A 226 -31.83 -8.31 -10.32
N PHE A 227 -31.29 -8.33 -9.11
CA PHE A 227 -32.00 -8.03 -7.87
C PHE A 227 -31.56 -6.66 -7.39
N SER A 228 -32.25 -5.66 -7.90
CA SER A 228 -31.92 -4.23 -7.83
C SER A 228 -32.09 -3.58 -6.45
N GLU A 229 -32.27 -4.34 -5.39
CA GLU A 229 -32.54 -3.81 -4.05
C GLU A 229 -31.33 -3.88 -3.10
N ILE A 230 -30.16 -4.30 -3.58
CA ILE A 230 -28.95 -4.28 -2.77
C ILE A 230 -28.35 -2.88 -2.87
N GLU A 231 -28.22 -2.20 -1.73
CA GLU A 231 -27.64 -0.88 -1.65
C GLU A 231 -26.19 -0.85 -2.18
N PHE A 232 -25.82 0.25 -2.80
CA PHE A 232 -24.44 0.50 -3.27
C PHE A 232 -23.38 0.21 -2.21
N SER A 233 -23.66 0.59 -0.97
CA SER A 233 -22.80 0.35 0.20
C SER A 233 -22.45 -1.13 0.41
N THR A 234 -23.38 -2.03 0.15
CA THR A 234 -23.17 -3.49 0.29
C THR A 234 -22.23 -4.02 -0.81
N HIS A 235 -22.39 -3.54 -2.03
CA HIS A 235 -21.50 -3.91 -3.14
C HIS A 235 -20.08 -3.34 -2.93
N GLU A 236 -19.99 -2.09 -2.48
CA GLU A 236 -18.73 -1.44 -2.16
C GLU A 236 -17.99 -2.18 -1.04
N LEU A 237 -18.71 -2.58 0.02
CA LEU A 237 -18.15 -3.38 1.10
C LEU A 237 -17.55 -4.69 0.56
N GLY A 238 -18.25 -5.39 -0.33
CA GLY A 238 -17.75 -6.63 -0.94
C GLY A 238 -16.44 -6.42 -1.71
N VAL A 239 -16.34 -5.36 -2.52
CA VAL A 239 -15.11 -5.02 -3.24
C VAL A 239 -14.00 -4.63 -2.28
N ARG A 240 -14.31 -3.87 -1.25
CA ARG A 240 -13.36 -3.49 -0.19
C ARG A 240 -12.78 -4.72 0.50
N GLU A 241 -13.62 -5.70 0.82
CA GLU A 241 -13.18 -6.96 1.42
C GLU A 241 -12.23 -7.76 0.52
N LEU A 242 -12.47 -7.77 -0.80
CA LEU A 242 -11.53 -8.36 -1.76
C LEU A 242 -10.21 -7.56 -1.83
N ALA A 243 -10.29 -6.24 -1.76
CA ALA A 243 -9.14 -5.33 -1.86
C ALA A 243 -8.26 -5.32 -0.60
N LYS A 244 -8.79 -5.71 0.56
CA LYS A 244 -8.02 -5.85 1.82
C LYS A 244 -6.97 -6.95 1.76
N GLU A 245 -7.12 -7.95 0.89
CA GLU A 245 -6.17 -9.04 0.78
C GLU A 245 -4.78 -8.55 0.34
N SER A 246 -3.73 -8.95 1.06
CA SER A 246 -2.34 -8.69 0.71
C SER A 246 -1.94 -9.43 -0.58
N ARG A 247 -0.80 -9.08 -1.15
CA ARG A 247 -0.27 -9.75 -2.35
C ARG A 247 -0.11 -11.26 -2.15
N GLN A 248 0.34 -11.67 -0.99
CA GLN A 248 0.51 -13.06 -0.63
C GLN A 248 -0.84 -13.79 -0.57
N SER A 249 -1.83 -13.20 0.09
CA SER A 249 -3.18 -13.76 0.17
C SER A 249 -3.84 -13.84 -1.22
N ARG A 250 -3.76 -12.77 -2.02
CA ARG A 250 -4.26 -12.78 -3.41
C ARG A 250 -3.64 -13.90 -4.25
N TYR A 251 -2.35 -14.15 -4.09
CA TYR A 251 -1.66 -15.26 -4.77
C TYR A 251 -2.21 -16.61 -4.31
N TYR A 252 -2.33 -16.82 -3.01
CA TYR A 252 -2.85 -18.06 -2.42
C TYR A 252 -4.28 -18.34 -2.88
N LEU A 253 -5.18 -17.37 -2.80
CA LEU A 253 -6.57 -17.46 -3.25
C LEU A 253 -6.67 -17.73 -4.75
N SER A 254 -5.88 -17.01 -5.57
CA SER A 254 -5.81 -17.21 -7.02
C SER A 254 -5.31 -18.62 -7.39
N LYS A 255 -4.31 -19.13 -6.68
CA LYS A 255 -3.77 -20.47 -6.88
C LYS A 255 -4.84 -21.52 -6.60
N ASN A 256 -5.51 -21.42 -5.46
CA ASN A 256 -6.57 -22.34 -5.06
C ASN A 256 -7.74 -22.35 -6.07
N PHE A 257 -8.15 -21.17 -6.55
CA PHE A 257 -9.16 -21.07 -7.60
C PHE A 257 -8.74 -21.78 -8.89
N LYS A 258 -7.55 -21.47 -9.39
CA LYS A 258 -7.01 -22.01 -10.65
C LYS A 258 -6.81 -23.54 -10.58
N GLU A 259 -6.34 -24.05 -9.46
CA GLU A 259 -6.21 -25.49 -9.23
C GLU A 259 -7.55 -26.20 -9.29
N LYS A 260 -8.55 -25.66 -8.57
CA LYS A 260 -9.91 -26.24 -8.59
C LYS A 260 -10.51 -26.18 -9.99
N LEU A 261 -10.38 -25.06 -10.69
CA LEU A 261 -10.86 -24.91 -12.06
C LEU A 261 -10.26 -25.96 -13.00
N LYS A 262 -8.95 -26.20 -12.93
CA LYS A 262 -8.26 -27.19 -13.76
C LYS A 262 -8.68 -28.63 -13.49
N THR A 263 -9.03 -28.94 -12.25
CA THR A 263 -9.41 -30.31 -11.83
C THR A 263 -10.91 -30.57 -11.93
N THR A 264 -11.71 -29.54 -12.15
CA THR A 264 -13.18 -29.67 -12.27
C THR A 264 -13.55 -30.02 -13.70
N GLN A 265 -14.31 -31.12 -13.86
CA GLN A 265 -14.86 -31.51 -15.16
C GLN A 265 -15.94 -30.49 -15.60
N PRO A 266 -16.03 -30.15 -16.90
CA PRO A 266 -16.90 -29.10 -17.39
C PRO A 266 -18.40 -29.26 -17.09
N HIS A 267 -18.85 -30.49 -16.87
CA HIS A 267 -20.26 -30.83 -16.60
C HIS A 267 -20.59 -30.91 -15.11
N LEU A 268 -19.58 -30.75 -14.23
CA LEU A 268 -19.82 -30.87 -12.79
C LEU A 268 -20.09 -29.50 -12.15
N ARG A 269 -21.09 -29.51 -11.28
CA ARG A 269 -21.31 -28.42 -10.32
C ARG A 269 -20.53 -28.72 -9.04
N THR A 270 -19.69 -27.77 -8.63
CA THR A 270 -18.85 -27.95 -7.44
C THR A 270 -18.49 -26.60 -6.82
N SER A 271 -17.97 -26.65 -5.61
CA SER A 271 -17.46 -25.45 -4.93
C SER A 271 -16.11 -25.71 -4.27
N ARG A 272 -15.44 -24.66 -3.91
CA ARG A 272 -14.26 -24.67 -3.05
C ARG A 272 -14.32 -23.47 -2.11
N MET A 273 -14.22 -23.75 -0.81
CA MET A 273 -14.06 -22.71 0.21
C MET A 273 -12.59 -22.58 0.56
N VAL A 274 -12.10 -21.36 0.66
CA VAL A 274 -10.70 -21.05 0.96
C VAL A 274 -10.66 -19.95 2.01
N GLU A 275 -9.93 -20.18 3.08
CA GLU A 275 -9.71 -19.19 4.13
C GLU A 275 -8.68 -18.15 3.71
N SER A 276 -8.90 -16.89 4.09
CA SER A 276 -7.89 -15.83 3.95
C SER A 276 -6.69 -16.10 4.85
N ILE A 277 -5.48 -15.87 4.36
CA ILE A 277 -4.28 -15.94 5.20
C ILE A 277 -4.03 -14.65 5.98
N ASP A 278 -4.63 -13.55 5.57
CA ASP A 278 -4.48 -12.25 6.25
C ASP A 278 -5.49 -12.11 7.41
N GLU A 279 -6.64 -12.76 7.31
CA GLU A 279 -7.74 -12.63 8.27
C GLU A 279 -8.33 -14.01 8.61
N PRO A 280 -7.82 -14.66 9.67
CA PRO A 280 -8.36 -15.95 10.13
C PRO A 280 -9.86 -15.88 10.43
N GLY A 281 -10.61 -16.87 9.96
CA GLY A 281 -12.08 -16.90 10.06
C GLY A 281 -12.82 -16.24 8.89
N LYS A 282 -12.12 -15.57 7.97
CA LYS A 282 -12.69 -15.03 6.73
C LYS A 282 -12.53 -16.04 5.61
N PHE A 283 -13.62 -16.38 4.96
CA PHE A 283 -13.67 -17.41 3.92
C PHE A 283 -14.16 -16.84 2.59
N TYR A 284 -13.59 -17.35 1.50
CA TYR A 284 -14.03 -17.12 0.12
C TYR A 284 -14.59 -18.39 -0.46
N LEU A 285 -15.84 -18.34 -0.94
CA LEU A 285 -16.50 -19.47 -1.58
C LEU A 285 -16.47 -19.30 -3.10
N PHE A 286 -15.77 -20.17 -3.80
CA PHE A 286 -15.75 -20.25 -5.26
C PHE A 286 -16.78 -21.27 -5.72
N LEU A 287 -17.73 -20.86 -6.55
CA LEU A 287 -18.76 -21.70 -7.14
C LEU A 287 -18.42 -21.97 -8.61
N PHE A 288 -18.41 -23.23 -8.98
CA PHE A 288 -18.17 -23.68 -10.35
C PHE A 288 -19.44 -24.33 -10.89
N PHE A 289 -19.92 -23.84 -12.03
CA PHE A 289 -21.11 -24.35 -12.68
C PHE A 289 -20.74 -25.04 -13.99
N PRO A 290 -21.57 -26.03 -14.44
CA PRO A 290 -21.38 -26.65 -15.74
C PRO A 290 -21.34 -25.59 -16.84
N ASN A 291 -20.43 -25.74 -17.78
CA ASN A 291 -20.42 -24.93 -18.99
C ASN A 291 -21.45 -25.50 -19.98
N ASP A 292 -22.71 -25.12 -19.85
CA ASP A 292 -23.77 -25.50 -20.76
C ASP A 292 -24.05 -24.36 -21.73
N SER A 293 -23.75 -24.60 -23.02
CA SER A 293 -23.96 -23.63 -24.10
C SER A 293 -25.43 -23.27 -24.33
N LYS A 294 -26.36 -24.00 -23.72
CA LYS A 294 -27.81 -23.73 -23.80
C LYS A 294 -28.30 -22.77 -22.71
N LEU A 295 -27.49 -22.55 -21.68
CA LEU A 295 -27.84 -21.65 -20.59
C LEU A 295 -27.32 -20.23 -20.88
N SER A 296 -28.21 -19.26 -20.74
CA SER A 296 -27.80 -17.84 -20.78
C SER A 296 -27.07 -17.46 -19.49
N TYR A 297 -26.35 -16.32 -19.53
CA TYR A 297 -25.74 -15.76 -18.33
C TYR A 297 -26.76 -15.49 -17.20
N SER A 298 -27.99 -15.10 -17.56
CA SER A 298 -29.10 -14.92 -16.64
C SER A 298 -29.52 -16.24 -15.96
N ASP A 299 -29.53 -17.34 -16.70
CA ASP A 299 -29.88 -18.67 -16.12
C ASP A 299 -28.84 -19.10 -15.10
N TYR A 300 -27.54 -18.89 -15.37
CA TYR A 300 -26.49 -19.16 -14.41
C TYR A 300 -26.62 -18.30 -13.15
N ARG A 301 -27.04 -17.04 -13.27
CA ARG A 301 -27.28 -16.15 -12.12
C ARG A 301 -28.44 -16.64 -11.25
N ILE A 302 -29.52 -17.08 -11.83
CA ILE A 302 -30.68 -17.65 -11.09
C ILE A 302 -30.24 -18.91 -10.34
N GLN A 303 -29.48 -19.80 -10.98
CA GLN A 303 -28.98 -21.01 -10.34
C GLN A 303 -28.03 -20.74 -9.17
N ARG A 304 -27.33 -19.63 -9.14
CA ARG A 304 -26.46 -19.22 -8.02
C ARG A 304 -27.23 -18.93 -6.73
N ILE A 305 -28.46 -18.45 -6.85
CA ILE A 305 -29.29 -18.02 -5.70
C ILE A 305 -29.97 -19.21 -5.05
N SER A 306 -30.16 -20.31 -5.77
CA SER A 306 -30.76 -21.55 -5.25
C SER A 306 -29.74 -22.45 -4.52
N TYR A 307 -28.56 -21.94 -4.20
CA TYR A 307 -27.49 -22.63 -3.46
C TYR A 307 -27.39 -22.11 -2.05
#